data_394fa9a9cb119978e4ac6002ef1e2f45
#
_entry.id   394fa9a9cb119978e4ac6002ef1e2f45
#
_cell.length_a   1.000
_cell.length_b   1.000
_cell.length_c   1.000
_cell.angle_alpha   90.00
_cell.angle_beta   90.00
_cell.angle_gamma   90.00
#
_symmetry.space_group_name_H-M   'P 1'
#
loop_
_entity.id
_entity.type
_entity.pdbx_description
1 polymer ?
#
loop_
_entity_poly.entity_id
_entity_poly.type
_entity_poly.pdbx_seq_one_letter_code
_entity_poly.pdbx_strand_id
1 'polypeptide(L)'
;AEAFTSQLMPFGRWYLPELAGEDRVAGYDVVIVALGARDDDRYSHRLWLEKETGLLVKSQVRDVNGEVLEHFQFTDLEITDDISDEELEVQTRGREISRTLDDGRKQESSVGRMNGWTLSWQPEGFVPAAAPRSGSGKAVAFSDGLAAFSVFVEPVGRLKMPTGASRIGATTIYMREVMVSDRPFLIAVVGEIPPGTARKVADAVEVDDDFVAELSGHDHGNR
;
A
#
# COMPACT_ATOMS: atom_id res chain seq x y z
N ALA A 1 12.82 -18.44 -18.27
CA ALA A 1 12.16 -19.06 -17.11
C ALA A 1 12.96 -18.82 -15.81
N GLU A 2 14.30 -19.04 -15.79
CA GLU A 2 15.12 -18.89 -14.57
C GLU A 2 15.21 -17.45 -14.05
N ALA A 3 15.34 -16.45 -14.91
CA ALA A 3 15.38 -15.04 -14.52
C ALA A 3 14.06 -14.58 -13.89
N PHE A 4 12.95 -15.17 -14.33
CA PHE A 4 11.62 -14.89 -13.81
C PHE A 4 11.41 -15.44 -12.41
N THR A 5 11.88 -16.66 -12.18
CA THR A 5 11.77 -17.35 -10.89
C THR A 5 12.57 -16.62 -9.81
N SER A 6 13.75 -16.05 -10.17
CA SER A 6 14.59 -15.33 -9.21
C SER A 6 13.97 -14.01 -8.73
N GLN A 7 13.20 -13.32 -9.57
CA GLN A 7 12.49 -12.10 -9.19
C GLN A 7 11.29 -12.36 -8.29
N LEU A 8 10.67 -13.54 -8.36
CA LEU A 8 9.54 -13.94 -7.52
C LEU A 8 9.96 -14.61 -6.20
N MET A 9 11.24 -14.95 -6.03
CA MET A 9 11.75 -15.58 -4.80
C MET A 9 11.44 -14.81 -3.51
N PRO A 10 11.53 -13.46 -3.46
CA PRO A 10 11.18 -12.72 -2.25
C PRO A 10 9.74 -12.92 -1.79
N PHE A 11 8.82 -13.15 -2.72
CA PHE A 11 7.39 -13.34 -2.43
C PHE A 11 7.02 -14.77 -2.02
N GLY A 12 7.87 -15.76 -2.33
CA GLY A 12 7.60 -17.19 -2.08
C GLY A 12 7.38 -17.56 -0.61
N ARG A 13 7.72 -16.66 0.33
CA ARG A 13 7.45 -16.83 1.75
C ARG A 13 5.99 -16.55 2.10
N TRP A 14 5.38 -15.55 1.46
CA TRP A 14 4.04 -15.07 1.75
C TRP A 14 3.01 -15.47 0.70
N TYR A 15 3.49 -15.78 -0.50
CA TYR A 15 2.68 -16.18 -1.63
C TYR A 15 3.17 -17.50 -2.21
N LEU A 16 2.28 -18.28 -2.76
CA LEU A 16 2.58 -19.46 -3.55
C LEU A 16 2.52 -19.09 -5.04
N PRO A 17 3.68 -18.94 -5.72
CA PRO A 17 3.68 -18.65 -7.15
C PRO A 17 3.37 -19.91 -7.94
N GLU A 18 2.50 -19.80 -8.95
CA GLU A 18 2.10 -20.86 -9.84
C GLU A 18 1.91 -20.34 -11.27
N LEU A 19 2.36 -21.09 -12.27
CA LEU A 19 2.05 -20.79 -13.65
C LEU A 19 0.62 -21.21 -13.95
N ALA A 20 -0.25 -20.23 -14.27
CA ALA A 20 -1.68 -20.44 -14.46
C ALA A 20 -2.11 -20.49 -15.93
N GLY A 21 -1.16 -20.55 -16.86
CA GLY A 21 -1.40 -20.66 -18.29
C GLY A 21 -0.84 -19.50 -19.11
N GLU A 22 -1.37 -19.35 -20.31
CA GLU A 22 -1.01 -18.32 -21.28
C GLU A 22 -2.27 -17.62 -21.78
N ASP A 23 -2.13 -16.40 -22.26
CA ASP A 23 -3.23 -15.57 -22.78
C ASP A 23 -2.67 -14.58 -23.81
N ARG A 24 -3.53 -13.72 -24.33
CA ARG A 24 -3.15 -12.61 -25.21
C ARG A 24 -3.80 -11.32 -24.71
N VAL A 25 -2.98 -10.29 -24.45
CA VAL A 25 -3.42 -8.99 -23.91
C VAL A 25 -2.81 -7.88 -24.75
N ALA A 26 -3.65 -6.91 -25.17
CA ALA A 26 -3.25 -5.77 -26.00
C ALA A 26 -2.38 -6.15 -27.21
N GLY A 27 -2.66 -7.33 -27.82
CA GLY A 27 -1.92 -7.83 -28.99
C GLY A 27 -0.67 -8.64 -28.68
N TYR A 28 -0.24 -8.76 -27.43
CA TYR A 28 0.98 -9.48 -27.00
C TYR A 28 0.67 -10.82 -26.37
N ASP A 29 1.54 -11.79 -26.61
CA ASP A 29 1.47 -13.10 -25.95
C ASP A 29 2.00 -12.98 -24.52
N VAL A 30 1.25 -13.49 -23.55
CA VAL A 30 1.55 -13.35 -22.15
C VAL A 30 1.57 -14.68 -21.42
N VAL A 31 2.33 -14.75 -20.34
CA VAL A 31 2.27 -15.82 -19.36
C VAL A 31 1.48 -15.34 -18.14
N ILE A 32 0.65 -16.22 -17.59
CA ILE A 32 -0.16 -15.93 -16.41
C ILE A 32 0.52 -16.52 -15.20
N VAL A 33 0.83 -15.67 -14.21
CA VAL A 33 1.37 -16.06 -12.91
C VAL A 33 0.31 -15.81 -11.84
N ALA A 34 -0.09 -16.87 -11.15
CA ALA A 34 -0.92 -16.76 -9.95
C ALA A 34 -0.02 -16.70 -8.73
N LEU A 35 -0.32 -15.79 -7.80
CA LEU A 35 0.34 -15.63 -6.51
C LEU A 35 -0.72 -15.84 -5.44
N GLY A 36 -0.90 -17.10 -5.01
CA GLY A 36 -1.85 -17.46 -3.97
C GLY A 36 -1.35 -17.01 -2.60
N ALA A 37 -2.15 -16.25 -1.86
CA ALA A 37 -1.83 -15.89 -0.48
C ALA A 37 -1.71 -17.14 0.38
N ARG A 38 -0.70 -17.21 1.26
CA ARG A 38 -0.48 -18.33 2.18
C ARG A 38 -1.19 -18.17 3.52
N ASP A 39 -1.77 -17.01 3.75
CA ASP A 39 -2.52 -16.65 4.96
C ASP A 39 -3.78 -15.85 4.60
N ASP A 40 -4.62 -15.57 5.59
CA ASP A 40 -5.86 -14.81 5.44
C ASP A 40 -5.67 -13.29 5.62
N ASP A 41 -4.42 -12.84 5.82
CA ASP A 41 -4.12 -11.45 6.12
C ASP A 41 -3.79 -10.62 4.86
N ARG A 42 -3.82 -11.25 3.67
CA ARG A 42 -3.57 -10.61 2.38
C ARG A 42 -4.43 -11.19 1.27
N TYR A 43 -4.52 -10.46 0.16
CA TYR A 43 -5.20 -10.91 -1.04
C TYR A 43 -4.27 -11.74 -1.93
N SER A 44 -4.85 -12.58 -2.78
CA SER A 44 -4.14 -13.27 -3.86
C SER A 44 -4.06 -12.38 -5.09
N HIS A 45 -3.04 -12.59 -5.93
CA HIS A 45 -2.85 -11.84 -7.16
C HIS A 45 -2.78 -12.76 -8.36
N ARG A 46 -3.17 -12.25 -9.53
CA ARG A 46 -2.95 -12.89 -10.82
C ARG A 46 -2.37 -11.85 -11.76
N LEU A 47 -1.21 -12.16 -12.34
CA LEU A 47 -0.40 -11.27 -13.15
C LEU A 47 -0.28 -11.83 -14.56
N TRP A 48 -0.47 -11.00 -15.57
CA TRP A 48 -0.23 -11.31 -16.97
C TRP A 48 1.01 -10.55 -17.41
N LEU A 49 2.03 -11.28 -17.76
CA LEU A 49 3.36 -10.76 -18.06
C LEU A 49 3.66 -11.05 -19.50
N GLU A 50 4.02 -10.01 -20.27
CA GLU A 50 4.45 -10.15 -21.63
C GLU A 50 5.69 -11.05 -21.70
N LYS A 51 5.72 -11.99 -22.69
CA LYS A 51 6.67 -13.10 -22.68
C LYS A 51 8.12 -12.69 -22.94
N GLU A 52 8.37 -11.65 -23.71
CA GLU A 52 9.72 -11.24 -24.12
C GLU A 52 10.34 -10.27 -23.11
N THR A 53 9.59 -9.28 -22.68
CA THR A 53 10.07 -8.20 -21.81
C THR A 53 9.77 -8.44 -20.33
N GLY A 54 8.77 -9.28 -20.01
CA GLY A 54 8.25 -9.45 -18.65
C GLY A 54 7.37 -8.31 -18.18
N LEU A 55 6.96 -7.40 -19.08
CA LEU A 55 6.11 -6.27 -18.74
C LEU A 55 4.76 -6.76 -18.19
N LEU A 56 4.34 -6.21 -17.05
CA LEU A 56 3.02 -6.46 -16.49
C LEU A 56 1.96 -5.71 -17.31
N VAL A 57 1.15 -6.47 -18.05
CA VAL A 57 0.14 -5.89 -18.96
C VAL A 57 -1.28 -6.02 -18.44
N LYS A 58 -1.51 -6.89 -17.46
CA LYS A 58 -2.78 -7.04 -16.75
C LYS A 58 -2.54 -7.59 -15.36
N SER A 59 -3.30 -7.12 -14.37
CA SER A 59 -3.32 -7.68 -13.02
C SER A 59 -4.73 -7.83 -12.50
N GLN A 60 -4.90 -8.74 -11.54
CA GLN A 60 -6.11 -8.91 -10.74
C GLN A 60 -5.74 -9.12 -9.29
N VAL A 61 -6.49 -8.47 -8.41
CA VAL A 61 -6.50 -8.74 -6.97
C VAL A 61 -7.73 -9.60 -6.66
N ARG A 62 -7.55 -10.67 -5.90
CA ARG A 62 -8.61 -11.65 -5.62
C ARG A 62 -8.71 -11.92 -4.12
N ASP A 63 -9.94 -12.07 -3.65
CA ASP A 63 -10.19 -12.49 -2.28
C ASP A 63 -9.96 -14.01 -2.07
N VAL A 64 -10.17 -14.46 -0.84
CA VAL A 64 -10.06 -15.88 -0.43
C VAL A 64 -11.02 -16.80 -1.21
N ASN A 65 -12.14 -16.29 -1.71
CA ASN A 65 -13.11 -17.06 -2.50
C ASN A 65 -12.76 -17.05 -4.00
N GLY A 66 -11.70 -16.33 -4.39
CA GLY A 66 -11.30 -16.15 -5.78
C GLY A 66 -12.10 -15.08 -6.54
N GLU A 67 -12.93 -14.29 -5.84
CA GLU A 67 -13.65 -13.17 -6.42
C GLU A 67 -12.65 -12.07 -6.82
N VAL A 68 -12.79 -11.52 -8.02
CA VAL A 68 -11.96 -10.40 -8.50
C VAL A 68 -12.46 -9.11 -7.86
N LEU A 69 -11.62 -8.54 -7.00
CA LEU A 69 -11.91 -7.28 -6.30
C LEU A 69 -11.51 -6.08 -7.12
N GLU A 70 -10.41 -6.21 -7.84
CA GLU A 70 -9.84 -5.15 -8.67
C GLU A 70 -9.09 -5.76 -9.85
N HIS A 71 -9.07 -5.07 -10.98
CA HIS A 71 -8.24 -5.43 -12.11
C HIS A 71 -7.70 -4.20 -12.83
N PHE A 72 -6.52 -4.37 -13.38
CA PHE A 72 -5.87 -3.43 -14.28
C PHE A 72 -5.56 -4.16 -15.59
N GLN A 73 -5.67 -3.49 -16.72
CA GLN A 73 -5.30 -4.02 -18.03
C GLN A 73 -4.97 -2.89 -19.00
N PHE A 74 -3.88 -3.01 -19.74
CA PHE A 74 -3.65 -2.19 -20.92
C PHE A 74 -4.64 -2.55 -22.01
N THR A 75 -5.33 -1.57 -22.56
CA THR A 75 -6.23 -1.73 -23.70
C THR A 75 -5.52 -1.53 -25.02
N ASP A 76 -4.48 -0.69 -25.00
CA ASP A 76 -3.60 -0.41 -26.10
C ASP A 76 -2.18 -0.25 -25.59
N LEU A 77 -1.19 -0.86 -26.25
CA LEU A 77 0.19 -0.90 -25.83
C LEU A 77 1.08 -1.05 -27.06
N GLU A 78 2.13 -0.27 -27.13
CA GLU A 78 3.22 -0.44 -28.08
C GLU A 78 4.53 -0.60 -27.31
N ILE A 79 5.23 -1.70 -27.52
CA ILE A 79 6.56 -1.98 -26.97
C ILE A 79 7.56 -1.73 -28.09
N THR A 80 8.33 -0.66 -27.98
CA THR A 80 9.29 -0.23 -29.01
C THR A 80 10.55 0.33 -28.36
N ASP A 81 11.68 0.20 -29.04
CA ASP A 81 12.95 0.84 -28.68
C ASP A 81 13.10 2.24 -29.30
N ASP A 82 12.17 2.61 -30.19
CA ASP A 82 12.21 3.87 -30.96
C ASP A 82 11.14 4.84 -30.42
N ILE A 83 11.44 5.45 -29.25
CA ILE A 83 10.63 6.51 -28.65
C ILE A 83 11.37 7.82 -28.86
N SER A 84 10.75 8.75 -29.61
CA SER A 84 11.36 10.05 -29.87
C SER A 84 11.28 10.97 -28.64
N ASP A 85 12.25 11.88 -28.50
CA ASP A 85 12.25 12.87 -27.44
C ASP A 85 10.99 13.75 -27.46
N GLU A 86 10.42 13.97 -28.65
CA GLU A 86 9.20 14.76 -28.85
C GLU A 86 7.96 14.09 -28.23
N GLU A 87 7.91 12.75 -28.21
CA GLU A 87 6.83 11.99 -27.56
C GLU A 87 6.90 12.05 -26.04
N LEU A 88 8.08 12.34 -25.49
CA LEU A 88 8.30 12.49 -24.04
C LEU A 88 8.10 13.94 -23.57
N GLU A 89 7.89 14.89 -24.50
CA GLU A 89 7.64 16.28 -24.13
C GLU A 89 6.28 16.46 -23.46
N VAL A 90 6.27 17.18 -22.33
CA VAL A 90 5.04 17.53 -21.61
C VAL A 90 4.28 18.60 -22.40
N GLN A 91 3.24 18.20 -23.13
CA GLN A 91 2.42 19.11 -23.94
C GLN A 91 1.38 19.91 -23.13
N THR A 92 1.21 19.60 -21.85
CA THR A 92 0.25 20.26 -20.98
C THR A 92 0.86 21.48 -20.30
N ARG A 93 0.25 22.66 -20.47
CA ARG A 93 0.63 23.86 -19.73
C ARG A 93 0.18 23.72 -18.29
N GLY A 94 1.11 23.53 -17.38
CA GLY A 94 0.90 23.40 -15.94
C GLY A 94 2.00 24.11 -15.16
N ARG A 95 1.80 24.28 -13.85
CA ARG A 95 2.85 24.75 -12.95
C ARG A 95 3.82 23.57 -12.73
N GLU A 96 5.07 23.74 -13.10
CA GLU A 96 6.11 22.78 -12.78
C GLU A 96 6.27 22.66 -11.27
N ILE A 97 5.94 21.49 -10.72
CA ILE A 97 6.22 21.15 -9.33
C ILE A 97 7.46 20.26 -9.35
N SER A 98 8.63 20.86 -9.17
CA SER A 98 9.85 20.10 -8.95
C SER A 98 9.74 19.36 -7.60
N ARG A 99 9.45 18.07 -7.64
CA ARG A 99 9.67 17.18 -6.50
C ARG A 99 11.08 16.65 -6.65
N THR A 100 11.99 17.14 -5.82
CA THR A 100 13.27 16.47 -5.63
C THR A 100 12.95 15.07 -5.13
N LEU A 101 13.16 14.06 -5.97
CA LEU A 101 13.24 12.69 -5.52
C LEU A 101 14.46 12.68 -4.60
N ASP A 102 14.21 12.64 -3.29
CA ASP A 102 15.27 12.54 -2.30
C ASP A 102 16.00 11.23 -2.61
N ASP A 103 17.26 11.36 -3.05
CA ASP A 103 18.14 10.26 -3.35
C ASP A 103 18.09 9.30 -2.16
N GLY A 104 17.63 8.06 -2.44
CA GLY A 104 17.38 7.00 -1.45
C GLY A 104 18.54 6.72 -0.51
N ARG A 105 18.91 7.70 0.31
CA ARG A 105 19.65 7.43 1.54
C ARG A 105 18.76 6.55 2.37
N LYS A 106 19.16 5.28 2.49
CA LYS A 106 18.68 4.32 3.45
C LYS A 106 18.40 5.06 4.76
N GLN A 107 17.16 5.47 4.94
CA GLN A 107 16.67 5.79 6.25
C GLN A 107 16.56 4.41 6.90
N GLU A 108 17.54 4.09 7.73
CA GLU A 108 17.51 2.91 8.57
C GLU A 108 16.13 2.87 9.21
N SER A 109 15.40 1.81 8.89
CA SER A 109 14.09 1.52 9.44
C SER A 109 14.23 1.40 10.95
N SER A 110 14.15 2.52 11.66
CA SER A 110 13.94 2.50 13.09
C SER A 110 12.52 1.99 13.32
N VAL A 111 12.38 0.67 13.32
CA VAL A 111 11.24 -0.08 13.83
C VAL A 111 11.19 0.14 15.35
N GLY A 112 10.85 1.35 15.77
CA GLY A 112 10.82 1.69 17.17
C GLY A 112 10.43 3.14 17.40
N ARG A 113 9.18 3.41 17.62
CA ARG A 113 8.48 4.68 17.82
C ARG A 113 8.16 5.40 16.51
N MET A 114 6.99 5.11 16.03
CA MET A 114 6.37 5.81 14.91
C MET A 114 5.70 7.07 15.44
N ASN A 115 6.45 8.18 15.58
CA ASN A 115 5.89 9.49 15.93
C ASN A 115 4.76 9.49 16.99
N GLY A 116 4.98 8.78 18.11
CA GLY A 116 4.06 8.78 19.24
C GLY A 116 3.05 7.62 19.28
N TRP A 117 3.24 6.57 18.49
CA TRP A 117 2.47 5.33 18.55
C TRP A 117 3.29 4.13 18.07
N THR A 118 2.85 2.93 18.41
CA THR A 118 3.50 1.66 18.00
C THR A 118 2.44 0.67 17.53
N LEU A 119 2.87 -0.39 16.84
CA LEU A 119 2.06 -1.55 16.52
C LEU A 119 2.52 -2.76 17.33
N SER A 120 1.62 -3.30 18.14
CA SER A 120 1.86 -4.57 18.86
C SER A 120 1.70 -5.79 17.95
N TRP A 121 1.04 -5.64 16.80
CA TRP A 121 0.89 -6.68 15.78
C TRP A 121 0.76 -6.08 14.37
N GLN A 122 1.36 -6.76 13.40
CA GLN A 122 1.19 -6.51 11.95
C GLN A 122 1.26 -7.83 11.20
N PRO A 123 0.68 -7.93 9.99
CA PRO A 123 0.79 -9.16 9.19
C PRO A 123 2.25 -9.47 8.88
N GLU A 124 2.62 -10.74 8.93
CA GLU A 124 3.98 -11.16 8.61
C GLU A 124 4.40 -10.72 7.21
N GLY A 125 5.63 -10.23 7.06
CA GLY A 125 6.20 -9.77 5.79
C GLY A 125 5.91 -8.33 5.45
N PHE A 126 4.93 -7.68 6.08
CA PHE A 126 4.76 -6.25 5.94
C PHE A 126 5.80 -5.52 6.77
N VAL A 127 6.57 -4.68 6.13
CA VAL A 127 7.59 -3.84 6.76
C VAL A 127 7.28 -2.37 6.52
N PRO A 128 7.70 -1.45 7.42
CA PRO A 128 7.56 -0.03 7.17
C PRO A 128 8.20 0.36 5.83
N ALA A 129 7.41 0.99 4.98
CA ALA A 129 7.84 1.57 3.71
C ALA A 129 7.96 3.09 3.86
N ALA A 130 8.74 3.74 2.98
CA ALA A 130 8.80 5.19 2.95
C ALA A 130 7.40 5.74 2.69
N ALA A 131 6.78 6.35 3.70
CA ALA A 131 5.49 6.98 3.55
C ALA A 131 5.60 8.18 2.61
N PRO A 132 4.65 8.40 1.70
CA PRO A 132 4.53 9.69 1.04
C PRO A 132 4.41 10.76 2.14
N ARG A 133 5.21 11.84 2.03
CA ARG A 133 5.11 12.97 2.96
C ARG A 133 3.73 13.62 2.84
N SER A 134 2.74 13.12 3.53
CA SER A 134 1.48 13.78 3.75
C SER A 134 1.65 14.72 4.93
N GLY A 135 1.19 15.95 4.80
CA GLY A 135 1.59 17.14 5.55
C GLY A 135 1.51 17.14 7.09
N SER A 136 1.11 16.06 7.76
CA SER A 136 1.08 15.98 9.22
C SER A 136 2.09 14.99 9.83
N GLY A 137 2.85 14.27 9.02
CA GLY A 137 3.92 13.38 9.51
C GLY A 137 3.46 12.15 10.34
N LYS A 138 2.17 11.88 10.41
CA LYS A 138 1.57 10.89 11.33
C LYS A 138 1.12 9.61 10.65
N ALA A 139 1.34 9.46 9.35
CA ALA A 139 1.03 8.26 8.60
C ALA A 139 2.27 7.40 8.41
N VAL A 140 2.14 6.08 8.62
CA VAL A 140 3.17 5.10 8.30
C VAL A 140 2.60 4.10 7.31
N ALA A 141 3.30 3.91 6.20
CA ALA A 141 2.98 2.89 5.22
C ALA A 141 3.75 1.60 5.51
N PHE A 142 3.09 0.47 5.24
CA PHE A 142 3.65 -0.87 5.33
C PHE A 142 3.44 -1.57 4.01
N SER A 143 4.41 -2.37 3.58
CA SER A 143 4.30 -3.16 2.35
C SER A 143 5.01 -4.50 2.51
N ASP A 144 4.47 -5.54 1.86
CA ASP A 144 5.12 -6.85 1.68
C ASP A 144 5.76 -6.98 0.29
N GLY A 145 5.73 -5.88 -0.50
CA GLY A 145 6.24 -5.79 -1.87
C GLY A 145 5.18 -5.98 -2.96
N LEU A 146 4.00 -6.52 -2.64
CA LEU A 146 2.86 -6.62 -3.55
C LEU A 146 1.67 -5.81 -3.07
N ALA A 147 1.31 -5.94 -1.81
CA ALA A 147 0.26 -5.18 -1.15
C ALA A 147 0.86 -4.10 -0.24
N ALA A 148 0.08 -3.07 0.03
CA ALA A 148 0.44 -2.03 0.96
C ALA A 148 -0.77 -1.53 1.74
N PHE A 149 -0.52 -1.07 2.96
CA PHE A 149 -1.48 -0.31 3.76
C PHE A 149 -0.80 0.81 4.52
N SER A 150 -1.57 1.82 4.87
CA SER A 150 -1.12 2.95 5.69
C SER A 150 -1.93 3.03 6.96
N VAL A 151 -1.27 3.35 8.06
CA VAL A 151 -1.88 3.60 9.36
C VAL A 151 -1.77 5.09 9.67
N PHE A 152 -2.91 5.69 10.01
CA PHE A 152 -3.03 7.09 10.41
C PHE A 152 -3.49 7.13 11.86
N VAL A 153 -2.84 7.95 12.67
CA VAL A 153 -3.20 8.18 14.07
C VAL A 153 -3.31 9.69 14.30
N GLU A 154 -4.52 10.18 14.49
CA GLU A 154 -4.78 11.62 14.58
C GLU A 154 -5.75 11.92 15.73
N PRO A 155 -5.61 13.07 16.43
CA PRO A 155 -6.63 13.53 17.34
C PRO A 155 -7.97 13.70 16.61
N VAL A 156 -9.07 13.31 17.26
CA VAL A 156 -10.40 13.51 16.68
C VAL A 156 -10.67 15.00 16.52
N GLY A 157 -10.90 15.43 15.28
CA GLY A 157 -11.25 16.80 14.94
C GLY A 157 -12.73 17.11 15.19
N ARG A 158 -13.17 18.29 14.73
CA ARG A 158 -14.58 18.70 14.84
C ARG A 158 -15.54 17.89 13.97
N LEU A 159 -15.04 17.28 12.90
CA LEU A 159 -15.80 16.41 12.01
C LEU A 159 -15.83 15.00 12.59
N LYS A 160 -17.02 14.49 12.88
CA LYS A 160 -17.20 13.08 13.22
C LYS A 160 -16.99 12.24 11.96
N MET A 161 -15.98 11.39 12.00
CA MET A 161 -15.72 10.42 10.93
C MET A 161 -16.53 9.14 11.24
N PRO A 162 -17.07 8.46 10.19
CA PRO A 162 -17.72 7.17 10.40
C PRO A 162 -16.69 6.14 10.88
N THR A 163 -17.05 5.34 11.88
CA THR A 163 -16.24 4.22 12.36
C THR A 163 -16.67 2.92 11.69
N GLY A 164 -15.78 1.93 11.64
CA GLY A 164 -16.02 0.64 11.03
C GLY A 164 -15.26 0.41 9.74
N ALA A 165 -15.62 -0.64 9.01
CA ALA A 165 -14.99 -1.04 7.75
C ALA A 165 -15.80 -0.57 6.54
N SER A 166 -15.12 -0.05 5.54
CA SER A 166 -15.61 0.19 4.19
C SER A 166 -14.63 -0.38 3.18
N ARG A 167 -15.09 -0.82 2.00
CA ARG A 167 -14.24 -1.36 0.95
C ARG A 167 -14.65 -0.79 -0.41
N ILE A 168 -13.64 -0.44 -1.21
CA ILE A 168 -13.80 -0.01 -2.60
C ILE A 168 -12.78 -0.80 -3.42
N GLY A 169 -13.26 -1.75 -4.24
CA GLY A 169 -12.37 -2.69 -4.92
C GLY A 169 -11.57 -3.54 -3.91
N ALA A 170 -10.25 -3.55 -4.05
CA ALA A 170 -9.33 -4.20 -3.12
C ALA A 170 -8.96 -3.32 -1.91
N THR A 171 -9.22 -2.01 -1.98
CA THR A 171 -8.86 -1.07 -0.91
C THR A 171 -9.87 -1.13 0.22
N THR A 172 -9.40 -1.52 1.41
CA THR A 172 -10.12 -1.44 2.66
C THR A 172 -9.80 -0.12 3.38
N ILE A 173 -10.83 0.50 3.95
CA ILE A 173 -10.72 1.62 4.88
C ILE A 173 -11.36 1.15 6.19
N TYR A 174 -10.58 1.07 7.26
CA TYR A 174 -11.09 0.75 8.59
C TYR A 174 -10.77 1.89 9.55
N MET A 175 -11.78 2.37 10.27
CA MET A 175 -11.62 3.48 11.20
C MET A 175 -12.24 3.14 12.57
N ARG A 176 -11.52 3.51 13.64
CA ARG A 176 -11.99 3.42 15.02
C ARG A 176 -11.53 4.62 15.84
N GLU A 177 -12.30 4.96 16.85
CA GLU A 177 -11.90 5.93 17.87
C GLU A 177 -11.38 5.21 19.12
N VAL A 178 -10.34 5.77 19.73
CA VAL A 178 -9.77 5.31 20.99
C VAL A 178 -9.60 6.50 21.93
N MET A 179 -9.76 6.27 23.22
CA MET A 179 -9.47 7.26 24.25
C MET A 179 -8.07 7.02 24.80
N VAL A 180 -7.22 8.04 24.76
CA VAL A 180 -5.87 8.01 25.37
C VAL A 180 -5.72 9.26 26.23
N SER A 181 -5.45 9.09 27.51
CA SER A 181 -5.34 10.19 28.48
C SER A 181 -6.49 11.22 28.39
N ASP A 182 -7.74 10.73 28.39
CA ASP A 182 -8.98 11.51 28.26
C ASP A 182 -9.15 12.29 26.93
N ARG A 183 -8.38 11.94 25.88
CA ARG A 183 -8.49 12.53 24.55
C ARG A 183 -8.88 11.49 23.51
N PRO A 184 -9.83 11.80 22.64
CA PRO A 184 -10.20 10.91 21.56
C PRO A 184 -9.21 11.00 20.40
N PHE A 185 -8.73 9.83 19.92
CA PHE A 185 -7.93 9.67 18.73
C PHE A 185 -8.68 8.84 17.70
N LEU A 186 -8.53 9.21 16.43
CA LEU A 186 -8.95 8.42 15.28
C LEU A 186 -7.77 7.59 14.80
N ILE A 187 -7.97 6.28 14.72
CA ILE A 187 -7.08 5.35 14.06
C ILE A 187 -7.74 4.96 12.75
N ALA A 188 -7.05 5.20 11.64
CA ALA A 188 -7.49 4.77 10.32
C ALA A 188 -6.42 3.88 9.66
N VAL A 189 -6.87 2.75 9.11
CA VAL A 189 -6.06 1.83 8.30
C VAL A 189 -6.65 1.81 6.90
N VAL A 190 -5.81 2.15 5.91
CA VAL A 190 -6.22 2.25 4.51
C VAL A 190 -5.25 1.47 3.63
N GLY A 191 -5.72 0.52 2.85
CA GLY A 191 -4.85 -0.22 1.94
C GLY A 191 -5.47 -1.47 1.32
N GLU A 192 -4.68 -2.15 0.51
CA GLU A 192 -5.06 -3.36 -0.22
C GLU A 192 -4.90 -4.62 0.66
N ILE A 193 -5.65 -4.64 1.75
CA ILE A 193 -5.68 -5.76 2.70
C ILE A 193 -7.12 -6.12 3.08
N PRO A 194 -7.40 -7.38 3.49
CA PRO A 194 -8.73 -7.78 3.93
C PRO A 194 -9.27 -6.94 5.09
N PRO A 195 -10.60 -6.69 5.17
CA PRO A 195 -11.20 -5.92 6.26
C PRO A 195 -10.89 -6.47 7.66
N GLY A 196 -10.79 -7.79 7.80
CA GLY A 196 -10.40 -8.44 9.05
C GLY A 196 -8.97 -8.09 9.47
N THR A 197 -8.06 -8.02 8.51
CA THR A 197 -6.66 -7.62 8.73
C THR A 197 -6.55 -6.14 9.07
N ALA A 198 -7.25 -5.26 8.33
CA ALA A 198 -7.28 -3.84 8.63
C ALA A 198 -7.78 -3.56 10.06
N ARG A 199 -8.80 -4.32 10.51
CA ARG A 199 -9.28 -4.26 11.89
C ARG A 199 -8.22 -4.72 12.89
N LYS A 200 -7.57 -5.88 12.67
CA LYS A 200 -6.49 -6.39 13.55
C LYS A 200 -5.36 -5.37 13.68
N VAL A 201 -4.93 -4.76 12.56
CA VAL A 201 -3.90 -3.71 12.57
C VAL A 201 -4.35 -2.51 13.40
N ALA A 202 -5.57 -2.00 13.17
CA ALA A 202 -6.09 -0.87 13.93
C ALA A 202 -6.22 -1.18 15.43
N ASP A 203 -6.61 -2.42 15.78
CA ASP A 203 -6.72 -2.87 17.18
C ASP A 203 -5.34 -3.02 17.86
N ALA A 204 -4.27 -3.22 17.07
CA ALA A 204 -2.90 -3.33 17.53
C ALA A 204 -2.16 -1.99 17.67
N VAL A 205 -2.78 -0.88 17.31
CA VAL A 205 -2.18 0.46 17.49
C VAL A 205 -2.22 0.84 18.96
N GLU A 206 -1.05 1.14 19.52
CA GLU A 206 -0.85 1.65 20.88
C GLU A 206 -0.31 3.07 20.78
N VAL A 207 -1.05 4.05 21.31
CA VAL A 207 -0.68 5.48 21.28
C VAL A 207 0.01 5.82 22.59
N ASP A 208 1.21 6.46 22.49
CA ASP A 208 2.01 6.84 23.63
C ASP A 208 1.39 8.04 24.41
N ASP A 209 1.38 7.99 25.72
CA ASP A 209 0.90 9.10 26.56
C ASP A 209 1.72 10.38 26.37
N ASP A 210 3.03 10.27 26.12
CA ASP A 210 3.91 11.40 25.83
C ASP A 210 3.51 12.14 24.54
N PHE A 211 3.01 11.43 23.54
CA PHE A 211 2.48 12.02 22.29
C PHE A 211 1.24 12.86 22.54
N VAL A 212 0.37 12.44 23.45
CA VAL A 212 -0.80 13.18 23.87
C VAL A 212 -0.39 14.49 24.55
N ALA A 213 0.68 14.47 25.35
CA ALA A 213 1.21 15.64 26.05
C ALA A 213 1.82 16.67 25.07
N GLU A 214 2.57 16.24 24.06
CA GLU A 214 3.15 17.12 23.03
C GLU A 214 2.07 17.89 22.23
N LEU A 215 0.97 17.21 21.88
CA LEU A 215 -0.17 17.82 21.20
C LEU A 215 -0.89 18.85 22.07
N SER A 216 -0.76 18.72 23.41
CA SER A 216 -1.34 19.67 24.36
C SER A 216 -0.56 20.96 24.47
N GLY A 217 0.77 20.89 24.29
CA GLY A 217 1.66 22.04 24.38
C GLY A 217 1.52 23.03 23.22
N HIS A 218 1.10 22.55 22.05
CA HIS A 218 0.95 23.40 20.83
C HIS A 218 -0.35 24.22 20.80
N ASP A 219 -1.37 23.85 21.59
CA ASP A 219 -2.67 24.54 21.59
C ASP A 219 -2.67 25.81 22.46
N HIS A 220 -1.63 26.03 23.28
CA HIS A 220 -1.50 27.21 24.17
C HIS A 220 -0.69 28.35 23.56
N GLY A 221 -0.16 28.23 22.34
CA GLY A 221 0.70 29.22 21.69
C GLY A 221 0.02 30.17 20.71
N ASN A 222 -1.29 30.05 20.48
CA ASN A 222 -2.02 30.89 19.50
C ASN A 222 -3.28 31.50 20.08
N ARG A 223 -3.11 32.34 21.10
CA ARG A 223 -4.13 33.32 21.57
C ARG A 223 -3.59 34.71 21.44
#